data_e1bc0c3568c23ec536bea500c46674ea
#
_entry.id   e1bc0c3568c23ec536bea500c46674ea
#
_cell.length_a   1.000
_cell.length_b   1.000
_cell.length_c   1.000
_cell.angle_alpha   90.00
_cell.angle_beta   90.00
_cell.angle_gamma   90.00
#
_symmetry.space_group_name_H-M   'P 1'
#
loop_
_entity.id
_entity.type
_entity.pdbx_description
1 polymer ?
#
loop_
_entity_poly.entity_id
_entity_poly.type
_entity_poly.pdbx_seq_one_letter_code
_entity_poly.pdbx_strand_id
1 'polypeptide(L)'
;MPRRYLQLDVFAARVGTGNPLGVVFDAGDMDTAAMQSLAAWLNLSETIFFLPPDAGADYRIRIFTPGSELPFAGHPSVGAAWTAVVHGLATPHDGRLVQQCEAGLLPVEITGDHTHPRVAVRSPRARLLQDHAPLAGLEAIAIPGQAAALWNNGPSWWMIEAASADVLHGFKPDFGAIAAWTNATHSTGVALFALEADTDHHVAVRALCPGDAVNVPEDPVTGSANALVGALLHAQGRLPGIDGRYIASQGRELGRDGRVHVRVDEGG
;
A
#
# COMPACT_ATOMS: atom_id res chain seq x y z
N MET A 1 29.38 4.17 10.68
CA MET A 1 29.88 2.83 10.30
C MET A 1 29.12 2.35 9.06
N PRO A 2 29.71 1.48 8.20
CA PRO A 2 28.96 0.91 7.08
C PRO A 2 27.82 0.05 7.64
N ARG A 3 26.63 0.14 6.99
CA ARG A 3 25.43 -0.63 7.35
C ARG A 3 25.00 -1.50 6.21
N ARG A 4 24.40 -2.64 6.53
CA ARG A 4 23.79 -3.50 5.56
C ARG A 4 22.50 -2.83 5.05
N TYR A 5 22.39 -2.70 3.74
CA TYR A 5 21.24 -2.14 3.04
C TYR A 5 20.75 -3.12 1.97
N LEU A 6 19.45 -3.20 1.82
CA LEU A 6 18.78 -3.96 0.77
C LEU A 6 17.71 -3.07 0.14
N GLN A 7 17.50 -3.16 -1.15
CA GLN A 7 16.33 -2.61 -1.81
C GLN A 7 15.46 -3.75 -2.30
N LEU A 8 14.22 -3.77 -1.85
CA LEU A 8 13.20 -4.73 -2.25
C LEU A 8 12.27 -4.11 -3.28
N ASP A 9 11.55 -4.98 -3.96
CA ASP A 9 10.46 -4.64 -4.84
C ASP A 9 9.21 -5.38 -4.36
N VAL A 10 8.33 -4.67 -3.64
CA VAL A 10 7.17 -5.27 -2.97
C VAL A 10 5.98 -5.35 -3.93
N PHE A 11 5.16 -6.39 -3.79
CA PHE A 11 4.03 -6.69 -4.70
C PHE A 11 4.47 -6.98 -6.14
N ALA A 12 5.67 -7.52 -6.32
CA ALA A 12 6.26 -7.80 -7.61
C ALA A 12 6.61 -9.28 -7.77
N ALA A 13 6.43 -9.81 -8.98
CA ALA A 13 6.96 -11.11 -9.36
C ALA A 13 8.40 -11.01 -9.92
N ARG A 14 8.83 -9.81 -10.32
CA ARG A 14 10.15 -9.52 -10.91
C ARG A 14 10.67 -8.18 -10.40
N VAL A 15 11.98 -8.06 -10.29
CA VAL A 15 12.63 -6.80 -9.91
C VAL A 15 12.26 -5.68 -10.89
N GLY A 16 11.93 -4.51 -10.36
CA GLY A 16 11.57 -3.32 -11.12
C GLY A 16 10.09 -3.22 -11.47
N THR A 17 9.23 -4.13 -10.97
CA THR A 17 7.82 -4.19 -11.38
C THR A 17 6.82 -3.88 -10.26
N GLY A 18 7.25 -3.69 -9.02
CA GLY A 18 6.40 -3.38 -7.87
C GLY A 18 6.66 -2.01 -7.25
N ASN A 19 6.54 -1.95 -5.92
CA ASN A 19 6.81 -0.75 -5.13
C ASN A 19 8.17 -0.89 -4.41
N PRO A 20 9.16 -0.03 -4.73
CA PRO A 20 10.49 -0.14 -4.15
C PRO A 20 10.48 0.21 -2.66
N LEU A 21 11.19 -0.58 -1.87
CA LEU A 21 11.35 -0.40 -0.43
C LEU A 21 12.82 -0.42 -0.04
N GLY A 22 13.30 0.62 0.64
CA GLY A 22 14.61 0.62 1.27
C GLY A 22 14.57 -0.12 2.61
N VAL A 23 15.54 -0.99 2.85
CA VAL A 23 15.67 -1.77 4.09
C VAL A 23 17.04 -1.57 4.70
N VAL A 24 17.10 -0.99 5.88
CA VAL A 24 18.33 -0.76 6.65
C VAL A 24 18.34 -1.69 7.85
N PHE A 25 19.38 -2.52 7.93
CA PHE A 25 19.57 -3.46 9.04
C PHE A 25 20.33 -2.81 10.20
N ASP A 26 20.16 -3.39 11.39
CA ASP A 26 20.94 -3.07 12.59
C ASP A 26 20.96 -1.58 12.93
N ALA A 27 19.80 -0.92 12.87
CA ALA A 27 19.66 0.52 13.03
C ALA A 27 19.46 0.99 14.49
N GLY A 28 19.68 0.12 15.47
CA GLY A 28 19.40 0.40 16.88
C GLY A 28 20.21 1.56 17.50
N ASP A 29 21.33 1.95 16.89
CA ASP A 29 22.17 3.09 17.30
C ASP A 29 21.89 4.36 16.47
N MET A 30 20.97 4.34 15.52
CA MET A 30 20.57 5.53 14.75
C MET A 30 19.50 6.33 15.51
N ASP A 31 19.67 7.63 15.55
CA ASP A 31 18.60 8.53 15.99
C ASP A 31 17.58 8.81 14.87
N THR A 32 16.47 9.41 15.23
CA THR A 32 15.37 9.73 14.31
C THR A 32 15.82 10.65 13.17
N ALA A 33 16.67 11.63 13.45
CA ALA A 33 17.15 12.59 12.46
C ALA A 33 18.03 11.91 11.40
N ALA A 34 18.90 10.98 11.81
CA ALA A 34 19.74 10.19 10.90
C ALA A 34 18.91 9.25 10.03
N MET A 35 17.88 8.60 10.59
CA MET A 35 16.95 7.75 9.83
C MET A 35 16.16 8.57 8.80
N GLN A 36 15.59 9.71 9.21
CA GLN A 36 14.86 10.60 8.32
C GLN A 36 15.75 11.17 7.20
N SER A 37 16.96 11.59 7.52
CA SER A 37 17.91 12.10 6.54
C SER A 37 18.29 11.04 5.50
N LEU A 38 18.51 9.79 5.94
CA LEU A 38 18.81 8.68 5.02
C LEU A 38 17.60 8.34 4.14
N ALA A 39 16.39 8.30 4.69
CA ALA A 39 15.18 8.06 3.93
C ALA A 39 14.95 9.15 2.86
N ALA A 40 15.15 10.41 3.21
CA ALA A 40 15.08 11.54 2.27
C ALA A 40 16.15 11.42 1.16
N TRP A 41 17.38 11.03 1.51
CA TRP A 41 18.46 10.86 0.53
C TRP A 41 18.21 9.70 -0.44
N LEU A 42 17.68 8.56 0.07
CA LEU A 42 17.30 7.41 -0.77
C LEU A 42 16.15 7.73 -1.71
N ASN A 43 15.25 8.64 -1.33
CA ASN A 43 14.14 9.13 -2.12
C ASN A 43 13.24 8.01 -2.69
N LEU A 44 13.04 6.95 -1.90
CA LEU A 44 12.07 5.89 -2.17
C LEU A 44 10.73 6.24 -1.54
N SER A 45 9.64 5.58 -1.96
CA SER A 45 8.33 5.75 -1.32
C SER A 45 8.44 5.61 0.19
N GLU A 46 9.06 4.51 0.66
CA GLU A 46 9.44 4.34 2.06
C GLU A 46 10.79 3.65 2.23
N THR A 47 11.39 3.90 3.40
CA THR A 47 12.57 3.20 3.91
C THR A 47 12.27 2.69 5.31
N ILE A 48 12.55 1.42 5.57
CA ILE A 48 12.41 0.81 6.89
C ILE A 48 13.77 0.60 7.56
N PHE A 49 13.75 0.70 8.88
CA PHE A 49 14.91 0.49 9.73
C PHE A 49 14.60 -0.62 10.73
N PHE A 50 15.37 -1.70 10.69
CA PHE A 50 15.27 -2.78 11.68
C PHE A 50 15.99 -2.39 12.98
N LEU A 51 15.27 -2.55 14.09
CA LEU A 51 15.76 -2.33 15.45
C LEU A 51 15.60 -3.61 16.29
N PRO A 52 16.29 -3.71 17.44
CA PRO A 52 16.00 -4.76 18.42
C PRO A 52 14.53 -4.69 18.82
N PRO A 53 13.79 -5.83 18.79
CA PRO A 53 12.40 -5.87 19.23
C PRO A 53 12.29 -5.82 20.75
N ASP A 54 11.18 -5.30 21.25
CA ASP A 54 10.78 -5.42 22.65
C ASP A 54 10.10 -6.77 22.90
N ALA A 55 9.85 -7.10 24.17
CA ALA A 55 9.21 -8.36 24.54
C ALA A 55 7.82 -8.49 23.90
N GLY A 56 7.57 -9.64 23.28
CA GLY A 56 6.30 -9.95 22.59
C GLY A 56 6.30 -9.63 21.09
N ALA A 57 7.41 -9.11 20.55
CA ALA A 57 7.58 -8.94 19.12
C ALA A 57 8.68 -9.87 18.59
N ASP A 58 8.51 -10.34 17.35
CA ASP A 58 9.52 -11.15 16.65
C ASP A 58 10.56 -10.25 15.95
N TYR A 59 10.13 -9.07 15.50
CA TYR A 59 10.99 -8.04 14.93
C TYR A 59 10.38 -6.65 15.11
N ARG A 60 11.24 -5.63 15.04
CA ARG A 60 10.82 -4.22 15.15
C ARG A 60 11.32 -3.42 13.97
N ILE A 61 10.44 -2.56 13.45
CA ILE A 61 10.78 -1.60 12.40
C ILE A 61 10.31 -0.19 12.75
N ARG A 62 11.00 0.79 12.18
CA ARG A 62 10.52 2.15 11.98
C ARG A 62 10.40 2.42 10.49
N ILE A 63 9.40 3.19 10.09
CA ILE A 63 9.02 3.40 8.69
C ILE A 63 9.09 4.88 8.38
N PHE A 64 9.85 5.26 7.36
CA PHE A 64 10.05 6.67 6.97
C PHE A 64 9.74 6.85 5.48
N THR A 65 8.95 7.88 5.16
CA THR A 65 8.92 8.50 3.84
C THR A 65 10.11 9.48 3.72
N PRO A 66 10.38 10.06 2.54
CA PRO A 66 11.34 11.16 2.44
C PRO A 66 11.04 12.35 3.34
N GLY A 67 9.76 12.57 3.72
CA GLY A 67 9.34 13.75 4.50
C GLY A 67 9.04 13.50 5.97
N SER A 68 8.66 12.27 6.35
CA SER A 68 8.17 12.00 7.72
C SER A 68 8.26 10.54 8.10
N GLU A 69 8.22 10.25 9.40
CA GLU A 69 8.00 8.92 9.93
C GLU A 69 6.51 8.56 9.89
N LEU A 70 6.20 7.30 9.58
CA LEU A 70 4.85 6.74 9.57
C LEU A 70 4.68 5.72 10.69
N PRO A 71 3.55 5.76 11.42
CA PRO A 71 3.27 4.77 12.47
C PRO A 71 3.07 3.36 11.90
N PHE A 72 2.56 3.27 10.68
CA PHE A 72 2.31 2.03 9.95
C PHE A 72 2.21 2.30 8.45
N ALA A 73 2.69 1.36 7.65
CA ALA A 73 2.44 1.33 6.21
C ALA A 73 2.40 -0.13 5.71
N GLY A 74 1.48 -0.43 4.77
CA GLY A 74 1.20 -1.81 4.34
C GLY A 74 2.36 -2.47 3.60
N HIS A 75 2.82 -1.86 2.47
CA HIS A 75 3.88 -2.46 1.69
C HIS A 75 5.23 -2.54 2.44
N PRO A 76 5.62 -1.55 3.28
CA PRO A 76 6.78 -1.67 4.14
C PRO A 76 6.70 -2.83 5.12
N SER A 77 5.52 -3.09 5.69
CA SER A 77 5.30 -4.22 6.60
C SER A 77 5.39 -5.58 5.88
N VAL A 78 4.87 -5.66 4.64
CA VAL A 78 5.05 -6.87 3.81
C VAL A 78 6.53 -7.12 3.52
N GLY A 79 7.27 -6.10 3.07
CA GLY A 79 8.70 -6.21 2.79
C GLY A 79 9.53 -6.50 4.03
N ALA A 80 9.18 -5.91 5.18
CA ALA A 80 9.85 -6.17 6.46
C ALA A 80 9.70 -7.64 6.90
N ALA A 81 8.49 -8.17 6.86
CA ALA A 81 8.25 -9.56 7.25
C ALA A 81 8.95 -10.55 6.32
N TRP A 82 8.90 -10.28 5.00
CA TRP A 82 9.67 -11.07 4.02
C TRP A 82 11.17 -11.04 4.34
N THR A 83 11.71 -9.85 4.60
CA THR A 83 13.12 -9.67 4.98
C THR A 83 13.46 -10.40 6.26
N ALA A 84 12.59 -10.29 7.28
CA ALA A 84 12.82 -10.94 8.58
C ALA A 84 12.93 -12.46 8.44
N VAL A 85 12.08 -13.08 7.63
CA VAL A 85 12.11 -14.52 7.37
C VAL A 85 13.32 -14.92 6.54
N VAL A 86 13.53 -14.31 5.38
CA VAL A 86 14.57 -14.71 4.42
C VAL A 86 15.99 -14.47 4.97
N HIS A 87 16.17 -13.43 5.76
CA HIS A 87 17.47 -13.13 6.38
C HIS A 87 17.64 -13.69 7.81
N GLY A 88 16.68 -14.52 8.27
CA GLY A 88 16.80 -15.20 9.56
C GLY A 88 16.74 -14.27 10.78
N LEU A 89 16.10 -13.10 10.65
CA LEU A 89 15.90 -12.18 11.78
C LEU A 89 14.75 -12.65 12.69
N ALA A 90 13.77 -13.37 12.12
CA ALA A 90 12.64 -13.94 12.83
C ALA A 90 12.23 -15.27 12.20
N THR A 91 11.70 -16.19 13.02
CA THR A 91 11.17 -17.49 12.58
C THR A 91 9.67 -17.51 12.83
N PRO A 92 8.83 -17.75 11.81
CA PRO A 92 7.40 -17.82 12.00
C PRO A 92 6.99 -18.97 12.95
N HIS A 93 6.08 -18.70 13.88
CA HIS A 93 5.43 -19.69 14.74
C HIS A 93 3.98 -19.86 14.28
N ASP A 94 3.58 -21.08 13.93
CA ASP A 94 2.25 -21.41 13.40
C ASP A 94 1.83 -20.50 12.24
N GLY A 95 2.78 -20.19 11.33
CA GLY A 95 2.54 -19.33 10.18
C GLY A 95 2.35 -17.85 10.51
N ARG A 96 2.85 -17.36 11.65
CA ARG A 96 2.69 -15.98 12.10
C ARG A 96 3.98 -15.39 12.64
N LEU A 97 4.09 -14.09 12.46
CA LEU A 97 5.06 -13.21 13.12
C LEU A 97 4.33 -12.04 13.77
N VAL A 98 4.94 -11.45 14.79
CA VAL A 98 4.49 -10.21 15.42
C VAL A 98 5.48 -9.09 15.07
N GLN A 99 5.04 -8.16 14.22
CA GLN A 99 5.76 -6.95 13.92
C GLN A 99 5.53 -5.90 15.01
N GLN A 100 6.59 -5.28 15.49
CA GLN A 100 6.52 -4.05 16.28
C GLN A 100 6.82 -2.84 15.40
N CYS A 101 5.93 -1.84 15.46
CA CYS A 101 6.15 -0.51 14.87
C CYS A 101 5.50 0.55 15.78
N GLU A 102 5.49 1.81 15.39
CA GLU A 102 4.88 2.89 16.18
C GLU A 102 3.37 2.65 16.43
N ALA A 103 2.66 2.03 15.50
CA ALA A 103 1.25 1.63 15.68
C ALA A 103 1.03 0.48 16.69
N GLY A 104 2.09 -0.11 17.23
CA GLY A 104 2.04 -1.20 18.22
C GLY A 104 2.47 -2.55 17.67
N LEU A 105 1.95 -3.62 18.27
CA LEU A 105 2.22 -5.00 17.89
C LEU A 105 1.18 -5.47 16.86
N LEU A 106 1.64 -5.88 15.69
CA LEU A 106 0.79 -6.24 14.56
C LEU A 106 1.07 -7.70 14.14
N PRO A 107 0.06 -8.56 14.07
CA PRO A 107 0.22 -9.91 13.55
C PRO A 107 0.40 -9.87 12.02
N VAL A 108 1.35 -10.66 11.54
CA VAL A 108 1.63 -10.85 10.12
C VAL A 108 1.52 -12.33 9.79
N GLU A 109 0.74 -12.68 8.78
CA GLU A 109 0.59 -14.07 8.31
C GLU A 109 1.70 -14.41 7.33
N ILE A 110 2.33 -15.56 7.54
CA ILE A 110 3.40 -16.10 6.68
C ILE A 110 2.99 -17.49 6.21
N THR A 111 3.02 -17.69 4.89
CA THR A 111 2.81 -19.00 4.26
C THR A 111 3.95 -19.30 3.28
N GLY A 112 4.07 -20.54 2.82
CA GLY A 112 5.23 -20.95 2.01
C GLY A 112 6.42 -21.34 2.88
N ASP A 113 7.59 -21.47 2.29
CA ASP A 113 8.83 -21.81 2.98
C ASP A 113 9.71 -20.56 3.24
N HIS A 114 10.81 -20.75 3.96
CA HIS A 114 11.72 -19.68 4.33
C HIS A 114 12.47 -19.03 3.15
N THR A 115 12.51 -19.69 1.99
CA THR A 115 13.15 -19.15 0.77
C THR A 115 12.18 -18.40 -0.12
N HIS A 116 10.90 -18.76 -0.04
CA HIS A 116 9.80 -18.14 -0.81
C HIS A 116 8.58 -17.87 0.07
N PRO A 117 8.74 -17.06 1.15
CA PRO A 117 7.60 -16.76 2.01
C PRO A 117 6.59 -15.88 1.28
N ARG A 118 5.32 -16.20 1.48
CA ARG A 118 4.20 -15.32 1.12
C ARG A 118 3.73 -14.62 2.37
N VAL A 119 3.67 -13.30 2.31
CA VAL A 119 3.35 -12.44 3.44
C VAL A 119 1.98 -11.81 3.25
N ALA A 120 1.14 -11.87 4.26
CA ALA A 120 -0.10 -11.13 4.31
C ALA A 120 -0.16 -10.28 5.59
N VAL A 121 -0.48 -9.00 5.41
CA VAL A 121 -0.66 -8.02 6.49
C VAL A 121 -2.12 -7.61 6.51
N ARG A 122 -2.71 -7.58 7.70
CA ARG A 122 -4.08 -7.12 7.86
C ARG A 122 -4.11 -5.59 7.76
N SER A 123 -4.93 -5.08 6.83
CA SER A 123 -5.24 -3.65 6.76
C SER A 123 -6.06 -3.23 7.99
N PRO A 124 -5.88 -2.02 8.54
CA PRO A 124 -6.82 -1.46 9.48
C PRO A 124 -8.25 -1.47 8.90
N ARG A 125 -9.25 -1.55 9.78
CA ARG A 125 -10.64 -1.64 9.36
C ARG A 125 -11.05 -0.43 8.51
N ALA A 126 -11.62 -0.71 7.35
CA ALA A 126 -12.13 0.30 6.45
C ALA A 126 -13.34 1.04 7.05
N ARG A 127 -13.39 2.37 6.85
CA ARG A 127 -14.47 3.24 7.30
C ARG A 127 -14.86 4.19 6.18
N LEU A 128 -16.13 4.25 5.85
CA LEU A 128 -16.68 5.29 4.98
C LEU A 128 -16.74 6.60 5.79
N LEU A 129 -16.09 7.65 5.33
CA LEU A 129 -16.07 8.97 5.96
C LEU A 129 -17.06 9.93 5.30
N GLN A 130 -17.16 9.88 3.96
CA GLN A 130 -18.08 10.71 3.19
C GLN A 130 -18.54 9.94 1.96
N ASP A 131 -19.82 10.01 1.66
CA ASP A 131 -20.44 9.43 0.47
C ASP A 131 -20.98 10.53 -0.44
N HIS A 132 -21.20 10.19 -1.73
CA HIS A 132 -21.82 11.06 -2.73
C HIS A 132 -21.15 12.44 -2.89
N ALA A 133 -19.82 12.51 -2.81
CA ALA A 133 -19.08 13.75 -3.09
C ALA A 133 -18.96 14.03 -4.60
N PRO A 134 -18.84 15.31 -5.00
CA PRO A 134 -18.52 15.66 -6.39
C PRO A 134 -17.20 15.02 -6.83
N LEU A 135 -17.08 14.73 -8.12
CA LEU A 135 -15.91 14.08 -8.71
C LEU A 135 -14.71 15.03 -8.94
N ALA A 136 -14.86 16.31 -8.63
CA ALA A 136 -13.80 17.33 -8.69
C ALA A 136 -13.03 17.37 -10.03
N GLY A 137 -13.73 17.25 -11.15
CA GLY A 137 -13.14 17.25 -12.49
C GLY A 137 -12.78 15.87 -13.04
N LEU A 138 -13.13 14.80 -12.32
CA LEU A 138 -12.88 13.41 -12.75
C LEU A 138 -14.13 12.73 -13.35
N GLU A 139 -15.13 13.54 -13.77
CA GLU A 139 -16.40 13.04 -14.36
C GLU A 139 -16.15 12.25 -15.65
N ALA A 140 -15.13 12.60 -16.40
CA ALA A 140 -14.80 11.92 -17.67
C ALA A 140 -14.30 10.48 -17.49
N ILE A 141 -13.79 10.13 -16.30
CA ILE A 141 -13.31 8.78 -16.02
C ILE A 141 -14.34 7.93 -15.30
N ALA A 142 -15.17 8.52 -14.45
CA ALA A 142 -16.10 7.81 -13.59
C ALA A 142 -17.24 7.15 -14.39
N ILE A 143 -17.81 6.10 -13.81
CA ILE A 143 -19.08 5.56 -14.30
C ILE A 143 -20.15 6.66 -14.25
N PRO A 144 -20.91 6.90 -15.33
CA PRO A 144 -21.93 7.93 -15.36
C PRO A 144 -22.93 7.81 -14.19
N GLY A 145 -23.12 8.90 -13.46
CA GLY A 145 -24.02 8.97 -12.31
C GLY A 145 -23.44 8.46 -10.99
N GLN A 146 -22.21 7.97 -10.97
CA GLN A 146 -21.50 7.69 -9.72
C GLN A 146 -20.87 8.95 -9.13
N ALA A 147 -20.77 8.97 -7.81
CA ALA A 147 -20.10 10.00 -7.02
C ALA A 147 -18.83 9.44 -6.38
N ALA A 148 -17.91 10.32 -5.97
CA ALA A 148 -16.76 9.93 -5.19
C ALA A 148 -17.17 9.58 -3.74
N ALA A 149 -16.49 8.61 -3.15
CA ALA A 149 -16.65 8.25 -1.75
C ALA A 149 -15.30 8.30 -1.03
N LEU A 150 -15.24 8.95 0.14
CA LEU A 150 -14.03 9.02 0.95
C LEU A 150 -14.02 7.88 1.96
N TRP A 151 -13.02 7.03 1.85
CA TRP A 151 -12.79 5.91 2.75
C TRP A 151 -11.46 6.06 3.49
N ASN A 152 -11.37 5.45 4.68
CA ASN A 152 -10.18 5.47 5.52
C ASN A 152 -9.86 4.08 6.07
N ASN A 153 -8.56 3.74 6.06
CA ASN A 153 -7.97 2.57 6.74
C ASN A 153 -6.60 2.91 7.33
N GLY A 154 -6.46 4.12 7.87
CA GLY A 154 -5.24 4.81 8.23
C GLY A 154 -5.11 6.01 7.31
N PRO A 155 -4.55 5.95 6.12
CA PRO A 155 -4.72 6.99 5.10
C PRO A 155 -6.18 7.07 4.62
N SER A 156 -6.58 8.25 4.11
CA SER A 156 -7.91 8.51 3.55
C SER A 156 -7.82 8.66 2.04
N TRP A 157 -8.62 7.87 1.31
CA TRP A 157 -8.62 7.83 -0.15
C TRP A 157 -10.00 8.14 -0.70
N TRP A 158 -10.06 9.05 -1.68
CA TRP A 158 -11.23 9.20 -2.53
C TRP A 158 -11.30 8.02 -3.50
N MET A 159 -12.39 7.26 -3.44
CA MET A 159 -12.63 6.09 -4.26
C MET A 159 -13.49 6.46 -5.44
N ILE A 160 -13.04 6.20 -6.66
CA ILE A 160 -13.78 6.46 -7.90
C ILE A 160 -13.64 5.26 -8.82
N GLU A 161 -14.75 4.67 -9.20
CA GLU A 161 -14.78 3.59 -10.18
C GLU A 161 -14.80 4.16 -11.59
N ALA A 162 -13.83 3.78 -12.39
CA ALA A 162 -13.73 4.16 -13.79
C ALA A 162 -14.74 3.36 -14.64
N ALA A 163 -15.19 3.98 -15.72
CA ALA A 163 -16.16 3.38 -16.62
C ALA A 163 -15.69 2.07 -17.27
N SER A 164 -14.37 1.92 -17.45
CA SER A 164 -13.70 0.68 -17.87
C SER A 164 -12.21 0.74 -17.58
N ALA A 165 -11.52 -0.40 -17.69
CA ALA A 165 -10.07 -0.47 -17.60
C ALA A 165 -9.38 0.36 -18.71
N ASP A 166 -9.90 0.36 -19.93
CA ASP A 166 -9.35 1.18 -21.02
C ASP A 166 -9.44 2.68 -20.70
N VAL A 167 -10.57 3.14 -20.12
CA VAL A 167 -10.73 4.53 -19.67
C VAL A 167 -9.74 4.83 -18.54
N LEU A 168 -9.59 3.93 -17.57
CA LEU A 168 -8.63 4.06 -16.47
C LEU A 168 -7.20 4.21 -16.99
N HIS A 169 -6.77 3.32 -17.88
CA HIS A 169 -5.42 3.29 -18.44
C HIS A 169 -5.15 4.46 -19.41
N GLY A 170 -6.18 4.90 -20.15
CA GLY A 170 -6.07 6.05 -21.04
C GLY A 170 -6.06 7.41 -20.35
N PHE A 171 -6.47 7.45 -19.08
CA PHE A 171 -6.62 8.70 -18.32
C PHE A 171 -5.28 9.40 -18.07
N LYS A 172 -5.25 10.71 -18.32
CA LYS A 172 -4.11 11.60 -18.04
C LYS A 172 -4.49 12.52 -16.89
N PRO A 173 -3.97 12.26 -15.66
CA PRO A 173 -4.32 13.05 -14.49
C PRO A 173 -3.85 14.50 -14.58
N ASP A 174 -4.70 15.45 -14.20
CA ASP A 174 -4.29 16.77 -13.77
C ASP A 174 -3.87 16.71 -12.30
N PHE A 175 -2.59 16.48 -12.06
CA PHE A 175 -2.05 16.37 -10.72
C PHE A 175 -2.22 17.66 -9.90
N GLY A 176 -2.26 18.84 -10.55
CA GLY A 176 -2.50 20.11 -9.87
C GLY A 176 -3.92 20.20 -9.31
N ALA A 177 -4.92 19.86 -10.12
CA ALA A 177 -6.32 19.82 -9.69
C ALA A 177 -6.54 18.76 -8.59
N ILE A 178 -5.95 17.57 -8.74
CA ILE A 178 -6.04 16.50 -7.73
C ILE A 178 -5.38 16.94 -6.41
N ALA A 179 -4.19 17.56 -6.45
CA ALA A 179 -3.53 18.08 -5.25
C ALA A 179 -4.39 19.13 -4.53
N ALA A 180 -4.97 20.07 -5.28
CA ALA A 180 -5.87 21.06 -4.70
C ALA A 180 -7.08 20.43 -3.99
N TRP A 181 -7.69 19.42 -4.60
CA TRP A 181 -8.83 18.71 -4.01
C TRP A 181 -8.43 17.90 -2.77
N THR A 182 -7.37 17.10 -2.86
CA THR A 182 -6.91 16.26 -1.75
C THR A 182 -6.45 17.09 -0.56
N ASN A 183 -5.77 18.22 -0.78
CA ASN A 183 -5.39 19.17 0.27
C ASN A 183 -6.63 19.81 0.92
N ALA A 184 -7.61 20.26 0.14
CA ALA A 184 -8.85 20.86 0.66
C ALA A 184 -9.69 19.88 1.48
N THR A 185 -9.57 18.58 1.21
CA THR A 185 -10.32 17.53 1.91
C THR A 185 -9.50 16.76 2.94
N HIS A 186 -8.24 17.15 3.16
CA HIS A 186 -7.29 16.47 4.04
C HIS A 186 -7.20 14.95 3.77
N SER A 187 -7.27 14.57 2.49
CA SER A 187 -7.15 13.18 2.05
C SER A 187 -5.74 12.88 1.52
N THR A 188 -5.34 11.62 1.56
CA THR A 188 -4.05 11.15 1.05
C THR A 188 -3.99 11.23 -0.47
N GLY A 189 -5.09 10.90 -1.14
CA GLY A 189 -5.15 10.86 -2.58
C GLY A 189 -6.48 10.35 -3.14
N VAL A 190 -6.44 10.01 -4.42
CA VAL A 190 -7.56 9.45 -5.19
C VAL A 190 -7.18 8.05 -5.65
N ALA A 191 -7.95 7.05 -5.30
CA ALA A 191 -7.85 5.69 -5.82
C ALA A 191 -8.88 5.51 -6.94
N LEU A 192 -8.39 5.45 -8.15
CA LEU A 192 -9.17 5.11 -9.34
C LEU A 192 -9.10 3.61 -9.55
N PHE A 193 -10.22 2.95 -9.84
CA PHE A 193 -10.22 1.52 -10.11
C PHE A 193 -11.26 1.13 -11.17
N ALA A 194 -11.03 0.00 -11.83
CA ALA A 194 -11.98 -0.61 -12.75
C ALA A 194 -11.98 -2.12 -12.55
N LEU A 195 -13.16 -2.75 -12.67
CA LEU A 195 -13.26 -4.20 -12.74
C LEU A 195 -12.79 -4.69 -14.11
N GLU A 196 -12.05 -5.79 -14.12
CA GLU A 196 -11.62 -6.48 -15.33
C GLU A 196 -12.09 -7.93 -15.33
N ALA A 197 -12.44 -8.42 -16.51
CA ALA A 197 -12.77 -9.82 -16.75
C ALA A 197 -11.78 -10.39 -17.78
N ASP A 198 -11.62 -11.71 -17.76
CA ASP A 198 -10.81 -12.45 -18.73
C ASP A 198 -9.32 -12.08 -18.75
N THR A 199 -8.79 -11.61 -17.60
CA THR A 199 -7.37 -11.32 -17.38
C THR A 199 -6.81 -12.18 -16.22
N ASP A 200 -5.50 -12.05 -15.94
CA ASP A 200 -4.84 -12.69 -14.80
C ASP A 200 -5.09 -11.97 -13.47
N HIS A 201 -5.85 -10.88 -13.50
CA HIS A 201 -6.29 -10.09 -12.35
C HIS A 201 -7.76 -9.68 -12.51
N HIS A 202 -8.35 -9.11 -11.47
CA HIS A 202 -9.79 -8.84 -11.40
C HIS A 202 -10.10 -7.34 -11.32
N VAL A 203 -9.13 -6.55 -10.89
CA VAL A 203 -9.27 -5.11 -10.67
C VAL A 203 -8.01 -4.41 -11.15
N ALA A 204 -8.14 -3.39 -11.98
CA ALA A 204 -7.07 -2.44 -12.26
C ALA A 204 -7.20 -1.25 -11.30
N VAL A 205 -6.07 -0.78 -10.76
CA VAL A 205 -6.04 0.33 -9.78
C VAL A 205 -4.97 1.35 -10.17
N ARG A 206 -5.26 2.63 -9.90
CA ARG A 206 -4.30 3.73 -9.92
C ARG A 206 -4.48 4.55 -8.65
N ALA A 207 -3.39 4.84 -7.94
CA ALA A 207 -3.40 5.63 -6.72
C ALA A 207 -2.68 6.96 -6.94
N LEU A 208 -3.44 8.03 -7.07
CA LEU A 208 -2.96 9.38 -7.37
C LEU A 208 -2.82 10.16 -6.06
N CYS A 209 -1.60 10.51 -5.68
CA CYS A 209 -1.30 11.15 -4.39
C CYS A 209 -0.29 12.31 -4.56
N PRO A 210 -0.65 13.34 -5.33
CA PRO A 210 0.25 14.45 -5.68
C PRO A 210 0.52 15.44 -4.53
N GLY A 211 -0.04 15.18 -3.34
CA GLY A 211 0.14 16.04 -2.16
C GLY A 211 1.47 15.79 -1.43
N ASP A 212 1.70 16.58 -0.39
CA ASP A 212 2.93 16.57 0.41
C ASP A 212 3.16 15.28 1.21
N ALA A 213 2.12 14.45 1.35
CA ALA A 213 2.18 13.22 2.15
C ALA A 213 3.02 12.11 1.52
N VAL A 214 3.08 12.06 0.18
CA VAL A 214 3.82 11.05 -0.58
C VAL A 214 4.62 11.78 -1.66
N ASN A 215 5.90 11.51 -1.77
CA ASN A 215 6.81 12.25 -2.65
C ASN A 215 6.70 11.87 -4.14
N VAL A 216 5.61 11.23 -4.54
CA VAL A 216 5.34 10.85 -5.93
C VAL A 216 3.88 11.17 -6.28
N PRO A 217 3.59 11.71 -7.47
CA PRO A 217 2.22 12.08 -7.83
C PRO A 217 1.30 10.86 -8.05
N GLU A 218 1.87 9.71 -8.34
CA GLU A 218 1.16 8.42 -8.46
C GLU A 218 2.01 7.33 -7.80
N ASP A 219 1.43 6.61 -6.83
CA ASP A 219 2.11 5.53 -6.13
C ASP A 219 2.07 4.24 -6.98
N PRO A 220 3.22 3.57 -7.19
CA PRO A 220 3.28 2.42 -8.09
C PRO A 220 2.44 1.22 -7.64
N VAL A 221 2.37 0.90 -6.35
CA VAL A 221 1.50 -0.17 -5.82
C VAL A 221 1.13 0.13 -4.37
N THR A 222 -0.15 0.36 -4.11
CA THR A 222 -0.65 0.93 -2.85
C THR A 222 -1.47 -0.09 -2.07
N GLY A 223 -0.92 -0.63 -1.02
CA GLY A 223 -1.63 -1.62 -0.17
C GLY A 223 -2.93 -1.08 0.43
N SER A 224 -2.91 0.15 0.97
CA SER A 224 -4.07 0.78 1.60
C SER A 224 -5.22 1.05 0.63
N ALA A 225 -4.93 1.61 -0.56
CA ALA A 225 -5.93 1.86 -1.59
C ALA A 225 -6.56 0.56 -2.08
N ASN A 226 -5.75 -0.48 -2.35
CA ASN A 226 -6.24 -1.79 -2.77
C ASN A 226 -7.14 -2.46 -1.71
N ALA A 227 -6.80 -2.33 -0.43
CA ALA A 227 -7.64 -2.82 0.66
C ALA A 227 -8.99 -2.08 0.73
N LEU A 228 -9.01 -0.76 0.50
CA LEU A 228 -10.25 0.03 0.46
C LEU A 228 -11.12 -0.29 -0.77
N VAL A 229 -10.51 -0.57 -1.94
CA VAL A 229 -11.25 -1.08 -3.10
C VAL A 229 -11.97 -2.38 -2.74
N GLY A 230 -11.28 -3.30 -2.05
CA GLY A 230 -11.90 -4.55 -1.56
C GLY A 230 -13.06 -4.29 -0.61
N ALA A 231 -12.89 -3.40 0.37
CA ALA A 231 -13.94 -3.06 1.32
C ALA A 231 -15.16 -2.40 0.64
N LEU A 232 -14.93 -1.48 -0.30
CA LEU A 232 -15.99 -0.85 -1.08
C LEU A 232 -16.78 -1.87 -1.90
N LEU A 233 -16.09 -2.72 -2.66
CA LEU A 233 -16.73 -3.75 -3.49
C LEU A 233 -17.46 -4.79 -2.63
N HIS A 234 -16.93 -5.12 -1.45
CA HIS A 234 -17.63 -5.98 -0.48
C HIS A 234 -18.92 -5.33 0.01
N ALA A 235 -18.87 -4.07 0.44
CA ALA A 235 -20.06 -3.33 0.90
C ALA A 235 -21.14 -3.23 -0.18
N GLN A 236 -20.76 -3.23 -1.45
CA GLN A 236 -21.67 -3.23 -2.60
C GLN A 236 -22.13 -4.62 -3.05
N GLY A 237 -21.63 -5.71 -2.44
CA GLY A 237 -21.89 -7.08 -2.88
C GLY A 237 -21.31 -7.42 -4.26
N ARG A 238 -20.23 -6.74 -4.67
CA ARG A 238 -19.63 -6.82 -6.01
C ARG A 238 -18.19 -7.33 -5.99
N LEU A 239 -17.74 -7.98 -4.92
CA LEU A 239 -16.37 -8.54 -4.87
C LEU A 239 -16.14 -9.47 -6.06
N PRO A 240 -15.11 -9.25 -6.86
CA PRO A 240 -14.73 -10.21 -7.89
C PRO A 240 -13.97 -11.40 -7.28
N GLY A 241 -13.67 -12.40 -8.13
CA GLY A 241 -12.91 -13.58 -7.72
C GLY A 241 -13.74 -14.61 -6.96
N ILE A 242 -13.09 -15.39 -6.08
CA ILE A 242 -13.69 -16.53 -5.38
C ILE A 242 -13.39 -16.44 -3.89
N ASP A 243 -14.38 -16.75 -3.04
CA ASP A 243 -14.22 -16.83 -1.57
C ASP A 243 -13.59 -15.56 -0.96
N GLY A 244 -14.03 -14.38 -1.40
CA GLY A 244 -13.53 -13.09 -0.91
C GLY A 244 -12.10 -12.78 -1.34
N ARG A 245 -11.52 -13.52 -2.30
CA ARG A 245 -10.15 -13.36 -2.77
C ARG A 245 -10.12 -12.91 -4.22
N TYR A 246 -9.34 -11.88 -4.49
CA TYR A 246 -9.09 -11.41 -5.84
C TYR A 246 -7.64 -10.87 -5.99
N ILE A 247 -7.24 -10.62 -7.22
CA ILE A 247 -5.97 -10.02 -7.55
C ILE A 247 -6.24 -8.64 -8.14
N ALA A 248 -5.56 -7.62 -7.62
CA ALA A 248 -5.51 -6.29 -8.22
C ALA A 248 -4.19 -6.07 -8.94
N SER A 249 -4.25 -5.35 -10.07
CA SER A 249 -3.11 -4.89 -10.85
C SER A 249 -2.93 -3.40 -10.65
N GLN A 250 -1.69 -2.92 -10.45
CA GLN A 250 -1.40 -1.49 -10.30
C GLN A 250 -0.02 -1.14 -10.85
N GLY A 251 0.14 0.08 -11.32
CA GLY A 251 1.43 0.66 -11.68
C GLY A 251 1.76 0.60 -13.17
N ARG A 252 0.87 0.12 -14.04
CA ARG A 252 1.06 0.02 -15.50
C ARG A 252 1.52 1.33 -16.12
N GLU A 253 0.94 2.47 -15.71
CA GLU A 253 1.25 3.80 -16.22
C GLU A 253 2.64 4.29 -15.84
N LEU A 254 3.22 3.68 -14.81
CA LEU A 254 4.58 3.91 -14.32
C LEU A 254 5.59 2.86 -14.83
N GLY A 255 5.18 2.00 -15.79
CA GLY A 255 6.00 0.91 -16.29
C GLY A 255 6.21 -0.22 -15.27
N ARG A 256 5.28 -0.35 -14.31
CA ARG A 256 5.28 -1.42 -13.29
C ARG A 256 4.26 -2.50 -13.66
N ASP A 257 4.32 -3.62 -12.95
CA ASP A 257 3.43 -4.77 -13.10
C ASP A 257 3.13 -5.35 -11.71
N GLY A 258 2.62 -4.46 -10.83
CA GLY A 258 2.33 -4.81 -9.45
C GLY A 258 1.10 -5.71 -9.34
N ARG A 259 1.15 -6.69 -8.46
CA ARG A 259 0.05 -7.61 -8.16
C ARG A 259 -0.21 -7.63 -6.66
N VAL A 260 -1.40 -7.21 -6.27
CA VAL A 260 -1.85 -7.24 -4.88
C VAL A 260 -2.90 -8.33 -4.73
N HIS A 261 -2.58 -9.36 -3.94
CA HIS A 261 -3.54 -10.39 -3.56
C HIS A 261 -4.35 -9.86 -2.38
N VAL A 262 -5.64 -9.65 -2.59
CA VAL A 262 -6.56 -9.13 -1.58
C VAL A 262 -7.44 -10.26 -1.08
N ARG A 263 -7.61 -10.34 0.24
CA ARG A 263 -8.61 -11.18 0.90
C ARG A 263 -9.48 -10.29 1.77
N VAL A 264 -10.79 -10.37 1.57
CA VAL A 264 -11.78 -9.67 2.39
C VAL A 264 -12.47 -10.72 3.27
N ASP A 265 -12.36 -10.54 4.60
CA ASP A 265 -13.00 -11.40 5.58
C ASP A 265 -14.49 -11.00 5.72
N GLU A 266 -15.33 -11.89 6.31
CA GLU A 266 -16.80 -11.68 6.47
C GLU A 266 -17.19 -10.40 7.22
N GLY A 267 -16.26 -9.75 7.89
CA GLY A 267 -16.49 -8.48 8.61
C GLY A 267 -16.06 -7.23 7.83
N GLY A 268 -15.60 -7.37 6.59
CA GLY A 268 -15.15 -6.26 5.72
C GLY A 268 -13.80 -5.70 6.10
#